data_b7cba8b8270d73deb42b72db8ef3c39e
#
_entry.id   b7cba8b8270d73deb42b72db8ef3c39e
#
_cell.length_a   1.000
_cell.length_b   1.000
_cell.length_c   1.000
_cell.angle_alpha   90.00
_cell.angle_beta   90.00
_cell.angle_gamma   90.00
#
_symmetry.space_group_name_H-M   'P 1'
#
loop_
_entity.id
_entity.type
_entity.pdbx_description
1 polymer ?
#
loop_
_entity_poly.entity_id
_entity_poly.type
_entity_poly.pdbx_seq_one_letter_code
_entity_poly.pdbx_strand_id
1 'polypeptide(L)'
;MPVLTTDAESETGIPKSLSNEPPSETMEEIEHTCPQPRLTLTAPAPFADETSCQCQAPHEKLTIAQARLGTPVDRPVRVYADGIFDLFHSGHARALMQAKTLFPNSYLLVGVCSDDLTHKFKGFTVMNEAERYEALRHCRYVDEVIRDAPWTLTPEFLEKHKIDFVAHDDIPYSSAGSDDVYKHIKEAGMFVPTQRTEGISTSDIITRIVRDYDVYARRNLQRGYTAKELNVSFINEKKYRFQNQVDKMKEKVKNVEERSKEFVNRVEEKSHDLIQKWEEKSREFIGNFLELFGPDGAWKQMFQERSSRMLQALSPKQSPVKKEGLLSQTPKRPGVPRGEVRDGGTDSTESDEPVPSRDVPVPQASIQH
;
A
#
# COMPACT_ATOMS: atom_id res chain seq x y z
N MET A 1 71.06 11.96 -17.30
CA MET A 1 72.04 12.25 -18.37
C MET A 1 71.30 12.19 -19.68
N PRO A 2 71.79 12.98 -20.57
CA PRO A 2 71.20 14.26 -21.01
C PRO A 2 70.89 14.22 -22.49
N VAL A 3 70.51 15.30 -23.02
CA VAL A 3 71.07 16.16 -24.06
C VAL A 3 70.04 16.53 -25.09
N LEU A 4 69.63 17.79 -25.10
CA LEU A 4 70.03 18.87 -26.01
C LEU A 4 69.49 18.72 -27.42
N THR A 5 68.90 19.70 -27.91
CA THR A 5 69.09 21.03 -28.51
C THR A 5 68.44 20.99 -29.86
N THR A 6 67.97 21.98 -30.51
CA THR A 6 68.28 23.38 -30.81
C THR A 6 67.19 23.96 -31.72
N ASP A 7 66.86 25.19 -31.49
CA ASP A 7 66.82 26.37 -32.38
C ASP A 7 66.16 26.29 -33.79
N ALA A 8 65.27 27.20 -34.11
CA ALA A 8 65.57 28.46 -34.80
C ALA A 8 64.30 29.19 -35.25
N GLU A 9 64.22 30.42 -34.84
CA GLU A 9 63.76 31.64 -35.42
C GLU A 9 63.17 31.69 -36.85
N SER A 10 62.06 32.40 -36.97
CA SER A 10 61.96 33.49 -37.97
C SER A 10 60.80 34.46 -37.63
N GLU A 11 61.17 35.66 -37.40
CA GLU A 11 60.31 36.84 -37.35
C GLU A 11 59.68 37.15 -38.72
N THR A 12 58.38 37.56 -38.67
CA THR A 12 57.88 38.59 -39.62
C THR A 12 56.80 39.42 -38.95
N GLY A 13 57.12 40.66 -38.69
CA GLY A 13 56.22 41.67 -38.16
C GLY A 13 55.18 42.11 -39.17
N ILE A 14 53.97 42.41 -38.70
CA ILE A 14 52.99 43.30 -39.37
C ILE A 14 52.24 44.12 -38.30
N PRO A 15 51.79 45.31 -38.60
CA PRO A 15 51.72 46.45 -37.64
C PRO A 15 50.40 46.50 -36.88
N LYS A 16 50.45 47.05 -35.68
CA LYS A 16 49.35 47.44 -34.80
C LYS A 16 48.42 48.45 -35.47
N SER A 17 47.16 48.09 -35.67
CA SER A 17 46.04 49.01 -35.82
C SER A 17 45.48 49.34 -34.44
N LEU A 18 45.52 50.55 -34.00
CA LEU A 18 44.77 51.08 -32.85
C LEU A 18 43.31 51.07 -33.21
N SER A 19 42.52 50.19 -32.56
CA SER A 19 41.08 50.32 -32.45
C SER A 19 40.79 50.94 -31.08
N ASN A 20 40.27 52.15 -31.06
CA ASN A 20 39.63 52.77 -29.93
C ASN A 20 38.31 52.07 -29.69
N GLU A 21 38.27 51.05 -28.79
CA GLU A 21 37.07 50.65 -28.18
C GLU A 21 36.78 51.53 -26.95
N PRO A 22 35.52 52.01 -26.78
CA PRO A 22 35.13 52.66 -25.55
C PRO A 22 35.21 51.68 -24.39
N PRO A 23 35.48 52.12 -23.15
CA PRO A 23 35.50 51.26 -22.00
C PRO A 23 34.10 50.57 -21.88
N SER A 24 34.07 49.29 -21.97
CA SER A 24 32.88 48.49 -21.57
C SER A 24 32.62 48.82 -20.11
N GLU A 25 31.56 49.55 -19.82
CA GLU A 25 30.96 49.57 -18.49
C GLU A 25 30.68 48.13 -18.14
N THR A 26 31.49 47.58 -17.25
CA THR A 26 31.17 46.34 -16.55
C THR A 26 29.89 46.62 -15.78
N MET A 27 28.75 46.19 -16.33
CA MET A 27 27.57 46.00 -15.52
C MET A 27 28.02 45.02 -14.45
N GLU A 28 28.25 45.51 -13.23
CA GLU A 28 28.29 44.68 -12.04
C GLU A 28 26.93 43.97 -12.02
N GLU A 29 26.93 42.72 -12.39
CA GLU A 29 25.80 41.82 -12.10
C GLU A 29 25.62 41.91 -10.59
N ILE A 30 24.59 42.61 -10.15
CA ILE A 30 24.11 42.58 -8.79
C ILE A 30 23.64 41.14 -8.60
N GLU A 31 24.54 40.29 -8.11
CA GLU A 31 24.16 38.95 -7.67
C GLU A 31 23.00 39.10 -6.69
N HIS A 32 21.82 38.69 -7.11
CA HIS A 32 20.65 38.64 -6.25
C HIS A 32 20.93 37.66 -5.11
N THR A 33 21.29 38.22 -3.95
CA THR A 33 21.66 37.46 -2.75
C THR A 33 20.45 36.84 -2.02
N CYS A 34 19.23 36.99 -2.54
CA CYS A 34 18.05 36.40 -1.97
C CYS A 34 17.95 34.91 -2.35
N PRO A 35 17.74 34.01 -1.38
CA PRO A 35 17.53 32.61 -1.66
C PRO A 35 16.37 32.40 -2.63
N GLN A 36 16.62 31.61 -3.67
CA GLN A 36 15.63 31.27 -4.70
C GLN A 36 14.93 29.94 -4.37
N PRO A 37 13.68 29.74 -4.81
CA PRO A 37 12.99 28.48 -4.65
C PRO A 37 13.81 27.33 -5.22
N ARG A 38 13.77 26.19 -4.54
CA ARG A 38 14.51 25.01 -4.95
C ARG A 38 13.97 24.46 -6.29
N LEU A 39 14.79 24.54 -7.32
CA LEU A 39 14.48 23.99 -8.64
C LEU A 39 14.77 22.48 -8.76
N THR A 40 15.72 21.99 -7.96
CA THR A 40 16.10 20.59 -7.93
C THR A 40 15.98 19.99 -6.52
N LEU A 41 15.68 18.72 -6.43
CA LEU A 41 15.56 18.00 -5.15
C LEU A 41 16.79 17.12 -4.88
N THR A 42 17.96 17.59 -5.29
CA THR A 42 19.24 16.85 -5.14
C THR A 42 19.80 16.88 -3.71
N ALA A 43 19.34 17.83 -2.90
CA ALA A 43 19.74 17.98 -1.51
C ALA A 43 18.51 18.26 -0.62
N PRO A 44 18.56 17.97 0.68
CA PRO A 44 17.52 18.37 1.63
C PRO A 44 17.41 19.90 1.73
N ALA A 45 16.28 20.43 2.20
CA ALA A 45 16.11 21.84 2.47
C ALA A 45 17.10 22.28 3.55
N PRO A 46 17.78 23.44 3.42
CA PRO A 46 18.67 23.96 4.44
C PRO A 46 17.91 24.40 5.69
N PHE A 47 18.59 24.52 6.80
CA PHE A 47 18.08 25.25 7.96
C PHE A 47 18.31 26.74 7.79
N ALA A 48 17.39 27.55 8.33
CA ALA A 48 17.44 29.01 8.22
C ALA A 48 18.67 29.65 8.87
N ASP A 49 19.26 29.03 9.85
CA ASP A 49 20.50 29.45 10.49
C ASP A 49 21.76 29.13 9.66
N GLU A 50 21.63 28.23 8.67
CA GLU A 50 22.66 27.86 7.71
C GLU A 50 22.60 28.78 6.45
N THR A 51 21.41 29.28 6.13
CA THR A 51 21.12 30.20 5.03
C THR A 51 21.12 31.63 5.57
N SER A 52 22.27 32.23 5.75
CA SER A 52 22.29 33.66 6.00
C SER A 52 21.74 34.37 4.76
N CYS A 53 20.52 34.90 4.84
CA CYS A 53 19.99 35.77 3.79
C CYS A 53 20.83 37.04 3.80
N GLN A 54 21.82 37.11 2.92
CA GLN A 54 22.69 38.31 2.76
C GLN A 54 21.99 39.43 1.98
N CYS A 55 20.75 39.23 1.58
CA CYS A 55 19.98 40.27 0.91
C CYS A 55 19.79 41.47 1.82
N GLN A 56 20.55 42.52 1.59
CA GLN A 56 20.48 43.80 2.31
C GLN A 56 19.36 44.70 1.77
N ALA A 57 18.69 44.32 0.70
CA ALA A 57 17.59 45.09 0.14
C ALA A 57 16.45 45.23 1.16
N PRO A 58 15.83 46.41 1.28
CA PRO A 58 14.65 46.58 2.14
C PRO A 58 13.56 45.65 1.72
N HIS A 59 12.94 44.98 2.72
CA HIS A 59 11.85 44.08 2.47
C HIS A 59 10.52 44.85 2.42
N GLU A 60 10.10 45.22 1.21
CA GLU A 60 8.80 45.83 1.02
C GLU A 60 7.67 44.81 1.18
N LYS A 61 6.67 45.14 2.02
CA LYS A 61 5.51 44.32 2.22
C LYS A 61 4.65 44.22 0.95
N LEU A 62 4.30 43.02 0.56
CA LEU A 62 3.46 42.78 -0.61
C LEU A 62 1.98 42.68 -0.20
N THR A 63 1.11 43.16 -1.06
CA THR A 63 -0.31 42.81 -1.00
C THR A 63 -0.54 41.42 -1.66
N ILE A 64 -1.60 40.73 -1.24
CA ILE A 64 -1.99 39.43 -1.86
C ILE A 64 -2.19 39.58 -3.37
N ALA A 65 -2.75 40.72 -3.83
CA ALA A 65 -2.98 40.99 -5.24
C ALA A 65 -1.65 41.07 -6.02
N GLN A 66 -0.68 41.79 -5.49
CA GLN A 66 0.67 41.90 -6.10
C GLN A 66 1.36 40.52 -6.15
N ALA A 67 1.35 39.75 -5.06
CA ALA A 67 1.94 38.42 -4.99
C ALA A 67 1.30 37.43 -6.00
N ARG A 68 -0.02 37.52 -6.20
CA ARG A 68 -0.73 36.70 -7.20
C ARG A 68 -0.39 37.05 -8.64
N LEU A 69 -0.02 38.28 -8.90
CA LEU A 69 0.45 38.76 -10.22
C LEU A 69 1.92 38.42 -10.49
N GLY A 70 2.61 37.78 -9.53
CA GLY A 70 4.03 37.46 -9.64
C GLY A 70 4.96 38.63 -9.39
N THR A 71 4.52 39.67 -8.67
CA THR A 71 5.32 40.79 -8.24
C THR A 71 5.84 40.60 -6.81
N PRO A 72 7.10 40.85 -6.50
CA PRO A 72 8.14 41.39 -7.37
C PRO A 72 8.75 40.29 -8.27
N VAL A 73 9.38 40.72 -9.39
CA VAL A 73 10.03 39.81 -10.35
C VAL A 73 11.44 39.42 -9.91
N ASP A 74 12.03 40.23 -9.05
CA ASP A 74 13.46 40.17 -8.62
C ASP A 74 13.66 39.28 -7.37
N ARG A 75 12.61 38.97 -6.63
CA ARG A 75 12.66 38.08 -5.47
C ARG A 75 11.44 37.17 -5.37
N PRO A 76 11.55 35.97 -4.74
CA PRO A 76 10.40 35.17 -4.48
C PRO A 76 9.50 35.77 -3.40
N VAL A 77 8.22 35.40 -3.42
CA VAL A 77 7.28 35.67 -2.34
C VAL A 77 7.60 34.71 -1.18
N ARG A 78 7.96 35.23 -0.03
CA ARG A 78 8.33 34.42 1.13
C ARG A 78 7.08 34.05 1.94
N VAL A 79 6.69 32.81 1.84
CA VAL A 79 5.53 32.22 2.54
C VAL A 79 6.03 31.41 3.73
N TYR A 80 5.47 31.67 4.88
CA TYR A 80 5.77 30.95 6.11
C TYR A 80 4.61 30.04 6.47
N ALA A 81 4.90 28.81 6.85
CA ALA A 81 3.96 27.90 7.46
C ALA A 81 4.56 27.33 8.74
N ASP A 82 3.77 27.21 9.78
CA ASP A 82 4.21 26.66 11.05
C ASP A 82 3.42 25.42 11.48
N GLY A 83 3.97 24.72 12.44
CA GLY A 83 3.33 23.54 13.00
C GLY A 83 4.28 22.68 13.83
N ILE A 84 3.74 21.63 14.38
CA ILE A 84 4.51 20.64 15.15
C ILE A 84 5.06 19.56 14.23
N PHE A 85 4.29 19.15 13.23
CA PHE A 85 4.62 18.15 12.21
C PHE A 85 5.02 16.78 12.79
N ASP A 86 4.42 16.41 13.93
CA ASP A 86 4.63 15.11 14.55
C ASP A 86 4.03 13.98 13.69
N LEU A 87 4.74 12.85 13.56
CA LEU A 87 4.38 11.74 12.68
C LEU A 87 4.03 12.25 11.27
N PHE A 88 4.95 12.94 10.61
CA PHE A 88 4.73 13.58 9.32
C PHE A 88 3.89 12.70 8.37
N HIS A 89 2.75 13.23 7.92
CA HIS A 89 1.77 12.48 7.12
C HIS A 89 1.25 13.30 5.92
N SER A 90 0.41 12.67 5.09
CA SER A 90 -0.12 13.30 3.87
C SER A 90 -0.91 14.57 4.12
N GLY A 91 -1.54 14.72 5.29
CA GLY A 91 -2.21 15.96 5.69
C GLY A 91 -1.23 17.14 5.80
N HIS A 92 -0.09 16.93 6.47
CA HIS A 92 0.99 17.90 6.54
C HIS A 92 1.55 18.21 5.14
N ALA A 93 1.85 17.17 4.34
CA ALA A 93 2.38 17.38 3.00
C ALA A 93 1.44 18.18 2.08
N ARG A 94 0.11 17.97 2.21
CA ARG A 94 -0.89 18.73 1.44
C ARG A 94 -1.00 20.18 1.89
N ALA A 95 -0.94 20.45 3.20
CA ALA A 95 -0.92 21.83 3.70
C ALA A 95 0.31 22.59 3.18
N LEU A 96 1.49 21.95 3.25
CA LEU A 96 2.73 22.53 2.72
C LEU A 96 2.70 22.71 1.19
N MET A 97 2.07 21.76 0.46
CA MET A 97 1.84 21.94 -0.97
C MET A 97 0.97 23.16 -1.27
N GLN A 98 -0.13 23.34 -0.54
CA GLN A 98 -0.98 24.52 -0.69
C GLN A 98 -0.19 25.80 -0.42
N ALA A 99 0.55 25.86 0.71
CA ALA A 99 1.39 27.00 1.05
C ALA A 99 2.42 27.31 -0.06
N LYS A 100 3.08 26.28 -0.62
CA LYS A 100 4.07 26.44 -1.69
C LYS A 100 3.47 26.93 -3.01
N THR A 101 2.22 26.61 -3.28
CA THR A 101 1.55 26.93 -4.56
C THR A 101 0.61 28.13 -4.49
N LEU A 102 0.65 28.89 -3.39
CA LEU A 102 -0.20 30.08 -3.20
C LEU A 102 0.08 31.17 -4.24
N PHE A 103 1.34 31.32 -4.62
CA PHE A 103 1.78 32.34 -5.55
C PHE A 103 2.73 31.72 -6.60
N PRO A 104 2.87 32.36 -7.78
CA PRO A 104 3.67 31.80 -8.90
C PRO A 104 5.15 31.55 -8.55
N ASN A 105 5.74 32.39 -7.72
CA ASN A 105 7.14 32.30 -7.30
C ASN A 105 7.25 32.30 -5.76
N SER A 106 6.76 31.25 -5.11
CA SER A 106 6.81 31.12 -3.65
C SER A 106 8.09 30.46 -3.16
N TYR A 107 8.68 31.06 -2.12
CA TYR A 107 9.72 30.44 -1.29
C TYR A 107 9.11 30.08 0.04
N LEU A 108 8.98 28.76 0.32
CA LEU A 108 8.29 28.25 1.49
C LEU A 108 9.27 28.03 2.65
N LEU A 109 9.12 28.83 3.70
CA LEU A 109 9.76 28.64 5.00
C LEU A 109 8.83 27.87 5.91
N VAL A 110 9.34 26.86 6.59
CA VAL A 110 8.53 26.07 7.54
C VAL A 110 9.12 26.16 8.94
N GLY A 111 8.37 26.76 9.86
CA GLY A 111 8.75 26.85 11.27
C GLY A 111 8.26 25.65 12.07
N VAL A 112 9.13 25.09 12.90
CA VAL A 112 8.83 23.97 13.78
C VAL A 112 9.22 24.31 15.20
N CYS A 113 8.28 24.19 16.13
CA CYS A 113 8.54 24.41 17.55
C CYS A 113 9.43 23.31 18.14
N SER A 114 10.28 23.69 19.12
CA SER A 114 11.05 22.75 19.94
C SER A 114 10.16 21.81 20.76
N ASP A 115 10.74 20.74 21.29
CA ASP A 115 10.05 19.82 22.16
C ASP A 115 9.58 20.53 23.45
N ASP A 116 10.42 21.34 24.06
CA ASP A 116 10.07 22.09 25.27
C ASP A 116 8.84 22.97 25.06
N LEU A 117 8.81 23.72 23.97
CA LEU A 117 7.73 24.61 23.64
C LEU A 117 6.45 23.83 23.32
N THR A 118 6.58 22.77 22.55
CA THR A 118 5.45 21.92 22.16
C THR A 118 4.84 21.21 23.37
N HIS A 119 5.68 20.61 24.24
CA HIS A 119 5.22 19.91 25.43
C HIS A 119 4.51 20.84 26.41
N LYS A 120 4.96 22.11 26.48
CA LYS A 120 4.35 23.13 27.33
C LYS A 120 2.93 23.51 26.85
N PHE A 121 2.72 23.68 25.55
CA PHE A 121 1.48 24.27 25.04
C PHE A 121 0.51 23.26 24.40
N LYS A 122 0.99 22.13 23.94
CA LYS A 122 0.15 21.13 23.24
C LYS A 122 0.23 19.72 23.81
N GLY A 123 1.36 19.36 24.41
CA GLY A 123 1.59 18.01 24.95
C GLY A 123 2.72 17.26 24.24
N PHE A 124 2.94 16.02 24.68
CA PHE A 124 4.03 15.20 24.20
C PHE A 124 3.88 14.80 22.73
N THR A 125 4.98 14.83 22.02
CA THR A 125 5.11 14.34 20.65
C THR A 125 5.66 12.91 20.64
N VAL A 126 5.40 12.19 19.55
CA VAL A 126 5.99 10.86 19.31
C VAL A 126 7.42 11.00 18.78
N MET A 127 7.62 11.94 17.85
CA MET A 127 8.93 12.26 17.29
C MET A 127 9.57 13.38 18.11
N ASN A 128 10.88 13.27 18.37
CA ASN A 128 11.63 14.39 18.94
C ASN A 128 11.82 15.52 17.91
N GLU A 129 12.21 16.71 18.37
CA GLU A 129 12.35 17.88 17.53
C GLU A 129 13.31 17.67 16.36
N ALA A 130 14.44 16.96 16.56
CA ALA A 130 15.40 16.70 15.50
C ALA A 130 14.80 15.83 14.39
N GLU A 131 14.02 14.81 14.74
CA GLU A 131 13.29 13.97 13.78
C GLU A 131 12.22 14.75 13.03
N ARG A 132 11.51 15.67 13.71
CA ARG A 132 10.49 16.53 13.10
C ARG A 132 11.11 17.55 12.14
N TYR A 133 12.24 18.18 12.51
CA TYR A 133 12.99 19.08 11.64
C TYR A 133 13.50 18.36 10.40
N GLU A 134 14.12 17.21 10.57
CA GLU A 134 14.69 16.44 9.46
C GLU A 134 13.60 15.93 8.50
N ALA A 135 12.46 15.48 9.00
CA ALA A 135 11.34 15.06 8.14
C ALA A 135 10.90 16.16 7.16
N LEU A 136 10.89 17.42 7.61
CA LEU A 136 10.50 18.56 6.77
C LEU A 136 11.57 18.93 5.75
N ARG A 137 12.85 18.79 6.06
CA ARG A 137 13.92 19.03 5.10
C ARG A 137 13.81 18.17 3.84
N HIS A 138 13.26 16.97 3.99
CA HIS A 138 13.02 16.04 2.88
C HIS A 138 11.66 16.23 2.19
N CYS A 139 10.83 17.16 2.66
CA CYS A 139 9.58 17.49 1.97
C CYS A 139 9.87 18.31 0.71
N ARG A 140 9.39 17.84 -0.45
CA ARG A 140 9.62 18.47 -1.74
C ARG A 140 9.10 19.91 -1.86
N TYR A 141 8.16 20.30 -1.01
CA TYR A 141 7.55 21.63 -1.05
C TYR A 141 8.26 22.63 -0.18
N VAL A 142 9.17 22.21 0.69
CA VAL A 142 9.87 23.05 1.65
C VAL A 142 11.18 23.56 1.05
N ASP A 143 11.39 24.86 1.09
CA ASP A 143 12.65 25.48 0.63
C ASP A 143 13.61 25.70 1.80
N GLU A 144 13.09 25.98 3.02
CA GLU A 144 13.89 26.29 4.20
C GLU A 144 13.15 25.88 5.48
N VAL A 145 13.85 25.34 6.47
CA VAL A 145 13.29 24.97 7.77
C VAL A 145 13.83 25.87 8.87
N ILE A 146 12.93 26.47 9.64
CA ILE A 146 13.26 27.27 10.82
C ILE A 146 13.09 26.39 12.06
N ARG A 147 14.21 26.12 12.72
CA ARG A 147 14.24 25.36 14.00
C ARG A 147 13.81 26.27 15.14
N ASP A 148 13.24 25.68 16.19
CA ASP A 148 12.80 26.38 17.41
C ASP A 148 11.96 27.61 17.10
N ALA A 149 11.00 27.47 16.19
CA ALA A 149 10.08 28.54 15.84
C ALA A 149 9.23 28.95 17.06
N PRO A 150 8.93 30.23 17.23
CA PRO A 150 8.14 30.69 18.36
C PRO A 150 6.69 30.21 18.25
N TRP A 151 6.05 29.99 19.41
CA TRP A 151 4.63 29.58 19.47
C TRP A 151 3.69 30.68 18.93
N THR A 152 4.03 31.94 19.18
CA THR A 152 3.31 33.09 18.65
C THR A 152 4.26 33.92 17.81
N LEU A 153 3.85 34.21 16.58
CA LEU A 153 4.65 35.01 15.63
C LEU A 153 4.70 36.46 16.05
N THR A 154 5.88 36.96 16.24
CA THR A 154 6.09 38.39 16.56
C THR A 154 6.47 39.18 15.30
N PRO A 155 6.24 40.51 15.27
CA PRO A 155 6.67 41.37 14.16
C PRO A 155 8.17 41.24 13.88
N GLU A 156 8.99 41.14 14.92
CA GLU A 156 10.45 40.99 14.83
C GLU A 156 10.83 39.66 14.15
N PHE A 157 10.10 38.59 14.45
CA PHE A 157 10.31 37.28 13.79
C PHE A 157 9.97 37.37 12.29
N LEU A 158 8.83 37.99 11.97
CA LEU A 158 8.40 38.15 10.58
C LEU A 158 9.38 38.98 9.78
N GLU A 159 9.91 40.06 10.37
CA GLU A 159 10.92 40.93 9.74
C GLU A 159 12.27 40.25 9.60
N LYS A 160 12.74 39.58 10.65
CA LYS A 160 13.99 38.81 10.64
C LYS A 160 14.03 37.79 9.47
N HIS A 161 12.94 37.07 9.26
CA HIS A 161 12.85 36.06 8.21
C HIS A 161 12.26 36.61 6.91
N LYS A 162 12.00 37.95 6.82
CA LYS A 162 11.42 38.61 5.65
C LYS A 162 10.18 37.93 5.12
N ILE A 163 9.23 37.58 6.01
CA ILE A 163 8.02 36.86 5.70
C ILE A 163 6.99 37.83 5.09
N ASP A 164 6.52 37.54 3.89
CA ASP A 164 5.44 38.27 3.24
C ASP A 164 4.06 37.77 3.70
N PHE A 165 3.86 36.42 3.79
CA PHE A 165 2.58 35.83 4.16
C PHE A 165 2.77 34.62 5.07
N VAL A 166 1.76 34.41 5.93
CA VAL A 166 1.63 33.26 6.83
C VAL A 166 0.51 32.37 6.32
N ALA A 167 0.82 31.12 6.04
CA ALA A 167 -0.12 30.10 5.54
C ALA A 167 -0.45 29.10 6.63
N HIS A 168 -1.68 29.09 7.10
CA HIS A 168 -2.19 28.13 8.09
C HIS A 168 -3.67 27.86 7.84
N ASP A 169 -4.24 26.83 8.47
CA ASP A 169 -5.71 26.65 8.41
C ASP A 169 -6.44 27.78 9.17
N ASP A 170 -7.65 28.11 8.73
CA ASP A 170 -8.39 29.27 9.25
C ASP A 170 -9.25 28.93 10.49
N ILE A 171 -8.89 27.88 11.21
CA ILE A 171 -9.51 27.53 12.49
C ILE A 171 -8.89 28.41 13.57
N PRO A 172 -9.67 29.11 14.41
CA PRO A 172 -9.12 29.88 15.52
C PRO A 172 -8.35 28.97 16.48
N TYR A 173 -7.12 29.33 16.78
CA TYR A 173 -6.28 28.63 17.76
C TYR A 173 -6.17 29.49 19.03
N SER A 174 -6.89 29.08 20.07
CA SER A 174 -6.84 29.75 21.36
C SER A 174 -5.52 29.49 22.08
N SER A 175 -4.92 30.51 22.64
CA SER A 175 -3.75 30.44 23.53
C SER A 175 -3.99 31.32 24.76
N ALA A 176 -3.18 31.12 25.79
CA ALA A 176 -3.30 31.92 27.02
C ALA A 176 -3.27 33.44 26.72
N GLY A 177 -4.42 34.08 26.73
CA GLY A 177 -4.57 35.52 26.50
C GLY A 177 -5.04 35.96 25.11
N SER A 178 -5.31 35.01 24.19
CA SER A 178 -5.85 35.31 22.87
C SER A 178 -6.80 34.22 22.39
N ASP A 179 -7.93 34.64 21.81
CA ASP A 179 -8.88 33.72 21.18
C ASP A 179 -8.38 33.14 19.85
N ASP A 180 -7.41 33.79 19.22
CA ASP A 180 -6.75 33.34 17.98
C ASP A 180 -5.31 33.87 17.90
N VAL A 181 -4.33 32.96 17.89
CA VAL A 181 -2.91 33.32 17.82
C VAL A 181 -2.52 34.04 16.51
N TYR A 182 -3.30 33.85 15.44
CA TYR A 182 -3.07 34.50 14.13
C TYR A 182 -3.88 35.79 13.94
N LYS A 183 -4.62 36.25 14.93
CA LYS A 183 -5.47 37.46 14.81
C LYS A 183 -4.72 38.65 14.26
N HIS A 184 -3.57 38.98 14.84
CA HIS A 184 -2.75 40.15 14.40
C HIS A 184 -2.17 39.97 12.98
N ILE A 185 -1.92 38.71 12.55
CA ILE A 185 -1.47 38.41 11.17
C ILE A 185 -2.63 38.59 10.19
N LYS A 186 -3.83 38.19 10.58
CA LYS A 186 -5.07 38.39 9.81
C LYS A 186 -5.40 39.86 9.65
N GLU A 187 -5.31 40.62 10.72
CA GLU A 187 -5.51 42.09 10.74
C GLU A 187 -4.48 42.82 9.90
N ALA A 188 -3.23 42.33 9.84
CA ALA A 188 -2.16 42.86 8.99
C ALA A 188 -2.31 42.49 7.50
N GLY A 189 -3.30 41.69 7.13
CA GLY A 189 -3.49 41.22 5.75
C GLY A 189 -2.41 40.27 5.24
N MET A 190 -1.66 39.64 6.16
CA MET A 190 -0.57 38.72 5.85
C MET A 190 -0.99 37.23 5.92
N PHE A 191 -2.22 36.93 6.36
CA PHE A 191 -2.71 35.57 6.53
C PHE A 191 -3.30 35.04 5.23
N VAL A 192 -2.92 33.81 4.85
CA VAL A 192 -3.49 33.10 3.70
C VAL A 192 -3.97 31.72 4.16
N PRO A 193 -5.28 31.44 4.10
CA PRO A 193 -5.82 30.21 4.61
C PRO A 193 -5.44 29.00 3.74
N THR A 194 -5.07 27.90 4.39
CA THR A 194 -4.96 26.58 3.81
C THR A 194 -6.09 25.67 4.31
N GLN A 195 -6.38 24.62 3.57
CA GLN A 195 -7.43 23.66 3.95
C GLN A 195 -6.85 22.42 4.60
N ARG A 196 -7.47 21.98 5.70
CA ARG A 196 -7.14 20.69 6.32
C ARG A 196 -7.52 19.54 5.40
N THR A 197 -6.73 18.48 5.47
CA THR A 197 -7.04 17.24 4.77
C THR A 197 -7.94 16.38 5.66
N GLU A 198 -9.11 16.05 5.16
CA GLU A 198 -10.03 15.15 5.87
C GLU A 198 -9.47 13.73 6.00
N GLY A 199 -9.85 13.05 7.06
CA GLY A 199 -9.56 11.63 7.29
C GLY A 199 -8.14 11.31 7.70
N ILE A 200 -7.28 12.34 7.94
CA ILE A 200 -5.94 12.12 8.46
C ILE A 200 -5.47 13.26 9.36
N SER A 201 -5.08 12.88 10.57
CA SER A 201 -4.36 13.74 11.53
C SER A 201 -3.38 12.90 12.33
N THR A 202 -2.45 13.53 13.04
CA THR A 202 -1.55 12.86 13.99
C THR A 202 -2.36 12.08 15.04
N SER A 203 -3.43 12.68 15.56
CA SER A 203 -4.33 12.02 16.53
C SER A 203 -5.01 10.79 15.95
N ASP A 204 -5.43 10.82 14.68
CA ASP A 204 -6.03 9.65 14.02
C ASP A 204 -5.02 8.51 13.87
N ILE A 205 -3.76 8.83 13.56
CA ILE A 205 -2.68 7.84 13.46
C ILE A 205 -2.44 7.20 14.82
N ILE A 206 -2.31 8.01 15.87
CA ILE A 206 -2.12 7.53 17.25
C ILE A 206 -3.32 6.68 17.68
N THR A 207 -4.55 7.13 17.44
CA THR A 207 -5.77 6.39 17.76
C THR A 207 -5.79 5.02 17.10
N ARG A 208 -5.39 4.92 15.83
CA ARG A 208 -5.26 3.63 15.12
C ARG A 208 -4.22 2.72 15.75
N ILE A 209 -3.07 3.27 16.16
CA ILE A 209 -2.01 2.51 16.84
C ILE A 209 -2.51 2.00 18.20
N VAL A 210 -3.17 2.85 18.99
CA VAL A 210 -3.70 2.49 20.30
C VAL A 210 -4.80 1.45 20.19
N ARG A 211 -5.72 1.61 19.24
CA ARG A 211 -6.80 0.64 18.99
C ARG A 211 -6.25 -0.75 18.65
N ASP A 212 -5.23 -0.81 17.83
CA ASP A 212 -4.64 -2.04 17.34
C ASP A 212 -3.33 -2.41 18.10
N TYR A 213 -3.15 -1.84 19.31
CA TYR A 213 -1.92 -1.98 20.10
C TYR A 213 -1.48 -3.43 20.30
N ASP A 214 -2.42 -4.31 20.61
CA ASP A 214 -2.13 -5.74 20.82
C ASP A 214 -1.46 -6.42 19.61
N VAL A 215 -1.85 -6.00 18.41
CA VAL A 215 -1.27 -6.52 17.15
C VAL A 215 0.18 -6.06 17.02
N TYR A 216 0.44 -4.79 17.27
CA TYR A 216 1.79 -4.23 17.20
C TYR A 216 2.69 -4.78 18.31
N ALA A 217 2.19 -4.88 19.54
CA ALA A 217 2.93 -5.44 20.68
C ALA A 217 3.35 -6.89 20.41
N ARG A 218 2.42 -7.74 19.95
CA ARG A 218 2.72 -9.13 19.60
C ARG A 218 3.77 -9.26 18.50
N ARG A 219 3.66 -8.44 17.45
CA ARG A 219 4.62 -8.42 16.34
C ARG A 219 6.02 -8.02 16.80
N ASN A 220 6.12 -7.01 17.66
CA ASN A 220 7.40 -6.54 18.16
C ASN A 220 8.05 -7.53 19.14
N LEU A 221 7.28 -8.19 20.00
CA LEU A 221 7.77 -9.31 20.81
C LEU A 221 8.31 -10.47 19.96
N GLN A 222 7.69 -10.75 18.81
CA GLN A 222 8.20 -11.76 17.86
C GLN A 222 9.50 -11.34 17.18
N ARG A 223 9.71 -10.03 17.00
CA ARG A 223 10.95 -9.45 16.42
C ARG A 223 12.10 -9.36 17.42
N GLY A 224 11.84 -9.68 18.70
CA GLY A 224 12.88 -9.72 19.73
C GLY A 224 12.86 -8.55 20.71
N TYR A 225 11.93 -7.59 20.56
CA TYR A 225 11.75 -6.55 21.57
C TYR A 225 11.32 -7.16 22.90
N THR A 226 11.80 -6.59 24.00
CA THR A 226 11.42 -7.03 25.34
C THR A 226 10.08 -6.43 25.78
N ALA A 227 9.38 -7.13 26.68
CA ALA A 227 8.14 -6.62 27.25
C ALA A 227 8.34 -5.26 27.96
N LYS A 228 9.53 -5.03 28.53
CA LYS A 228 9.88 -3.78 29.21
C LYS A 228 9.97 -2.62 28.22
N GLU A 229 10.63 -2.79 27.10
CA GLU A 229 10.73 -1.78 26.03
C GLU A 229 9.35 -1.41 25.45
N LEU A 230 8.45 -2.39 25.38
CA LEU A 230 7.08 -2.19 24.89
C LEU A 230 6.10 -1.77 25.99
N ASN A 231 6.56 -1.55 27.21
CA ASN A 231 5.70 -1.26 28.38
C ASN A 231 4.56 -2.28 28.54
N VAL A 232 4.81 -3.55 28.22
CA VAL A 232 3.84 -4.65 28.34
C VAL A 232 4.01 -5.34 29.69
N SER A 233 2.92 -5.52 30.43
CA SER A 233 2.96 -6.27 31.68
C SER A 233 3.37 -7.73 31.45
N PHE A 234 4.01 -8.35 32.45
CA PHE A 234 4.43 -9.75 32.40
C PHE A 234 3.28 -10.71 32.04
N ILE A 235 2.09 -10.46 32.56
CA ILE A 235 0.90 -11.28 32.29
C ILE A 235 0.52 -11.19 30.79
N ASN A 236 0.51 -9.97 30.25
CA ASN A 236 0.21 -9.75 28.83
C ASN A 236 1.29 -10.34 27.90
N GLU A 237 2.55 -10.25 28.29
CA GLU A 237 3.65 -10.91 27.56
C GLU A 237 3.40 -12.41 27.44
N LYS A 238 3.09 -13.09 28.57
CA LYS A 238 2.79 -14.52 28.59
C LYS A 238 1.57 -14.86 27.74
N LYS A 239 0.50 -14.05 27.86
CA LYS A 239 -0.71 -14.18 27.03
C LYS A 239 -0.37 -14.09 25.53
N TYR A 240 0.41 -13.09 25.13
CA TYR A 240 0.79 -12.91 23.72
C TYR A 240 1.67 -14.03 23.19
N ARG A 241 2.64 -14.51 24.00
CA ARG A 241 3.46 -15.67 23.65
C ARG A 241 2.62 -16.93 23.45
N PHE A 242 1.64 -17.16 24.34
CA PHE A 242 0.73 -18.28 24.23
C PHE A 242 -0.17 -18.18 22.99
N GLN A 243 -0.76 -17.01 22.73
CA GLN A 243 -1.56 -16.77 21.52
C GLN A 243 -0.75 -17.03 20.25
N ASN A 244 0.49 -16.55 20.19
CA ASN A 244 1.37 -16.81 19.05
C ASN A 244 1.65 -18.30 18.83
N GLN A 245 1.76 -19.10 19.90
CA GLN A 245 1.92 -20.54 19.79
C GLN A 245 0.63 -21.20 19.26
N VAL A 246 -0.53 -20.77 19.76
CA VAL A 246 -1.84 -21.25 19.29
C VAL A 246 -2.03 -20.90 17.81
N ASP A 247 -1.71 -19.69 17.39
CA ASP A 247 -1.85 -19.27 15.99
C ASP A 247 -0.92 -20.09 15.06
N LYS A 248 0.32 -20.34 15.48
CA LYS A 248 1.24 -21.25 14.75
C LYS A 248 0.73 -22.68 14.68
N MET A 249 0.07 -23.17 15.75
CA MET A 249 -0.53 -24.50 15.72
C MET A 249 -1.74 -24.55 14.77
N LYS A 250 -2.61 -23.54 14.78
CA LYS A 250 -3.73 -23.43 13.84
C LYS A 250 -3.26 -23.44 12.39
N GLU A 251 -2.22 -22.69 12.08
CA GLU A 251 -1.62 -22.66 10.74
C GLU A 251 -1.08 -24.03 10.32
N LYS A 252 -0.38 -24.73 11.24
CA LYS A 252 0.08 -26.11 10.98
C LYS A 252 -1.07 -27.08 10.73
N VAL A 253 -2.13 -26.99 11.54
CA VAL A 253 -3.34 -27.85 11.37
C VAL A 253 -3.98 -27.57 10.01
N LYS A 254 -4.14 -26.29 9.62
CA LYS A 254 -4.67 -25.92 8.31
C LYS A 254 -3.83 -26.50 7.16
N ASN A 255 -2.50 -26.37 7.25
CA ASN A 255 -1.58 -26.92 6.24
C ASN A 255 -1.68 -28.47 6.16
N VAL A 256 -1.87 -29.16 7.29
CA VAL A 256 -2.10 -30.62 7.30
C VAL A 256 -3.45 -30.97 6.67
N GLU A 257 -4.49 -30.20 6.98
CA GLU A 257 -5.81 -30.37 6.38
C GLU A 257 -5.79 -30.20 4.85
N GLU A 258 -5.14 -29.16 4.35
CA GLU A 258 -4.97 -28.92 2.92
C GLU A 258 -4.21 -30.08 2.25
N ARG A 259 -3.10 -30.52 2.84
CA ARG A 259 -2.33 -31.67 2.32
C ARG A 259 -3.14 -32.98 2.35
N SER A 260 -3.98 -33.17 3.38
CA SER A 260 -4.83 -34.35 3.44
C SER A 260 -5.90 -34.32 2.37
N LYS A 261 -6.50 -33.18 2.09
CA LYS A 261 -7.45 -32.99 0.97
C LYS A 261 -6.78 -33.27 -0.39
N GLU A 262 -5.60 -32.75 -0.61
CA GLU A 262 -4.83 -33.04 -1.84
C GLU A 262 -4.49 -34.53 -1.97
N PHE A 263 -4.16 -35.17 -0.86
CA PHE A 263 -3.88 -36.61 -0.85
C PHE A 263 -5.13 -37.41 -1.17
N VAL A 264 -6.28 -37.12 -0.54
CA VAL A 264 -7.57 -37.77 -0.82
C VAL A 264 -7.95 -37.63 -2.29
N ASN A 265 -7.89 -36.40 -2.83
CA ASN A 265 -8.19 -36.14 -4.25
C ASN A 265 -7.28 -36.97 -5.18
N ARG A 266 -6.00 -37.06 -4.87
CA ARG A 266 -5.04 -37.86 -5.65
C ARG A 266 -5.31 -39.34 -5.59
N VAL A 267 -5.78 -39.86 -4.42
CA VAL A 267 -6.18 -41.26 -4.26
C VAL A 267 -7.45 -41.54 -5.03
N GLU A 268 -8.41 -40.63 -4.97
CA GLU A 268 -9.68 -40.70 -5.69
C GLU A 268 -9.49 -40.72 -7.21
N GLU A 269 -8.65 -39.83 -7.72
CA GLU A 269 -8.27 -39.78 -9.13
C GLU A 269 -7.58 -41.06 -9.61
N LYS A 270 -6.61 -41.58 -8.83
CA LYS A 270 -5.98 -42.87 -9.13
C LYS A 270 -6.94 -44.07 -9.07
N SER A 271 -7.86 -44.04 -8.12
CA SER A 271 -8.89 -45.05 -7.99
C SER A 271 -9.79 -45.04 -9.21
N HIS A 272 -10.20 -43.88 -9.68
CA HIS A 272 -11.03 -43.72 -10.87
C HIS A 272 -10.31 -44.23 -12.14
N ASP A 273 -9.05 -43.88 -12.29
CA ASP A 273 -8.19 -44.37 -13.42
C ASP A 273 -8.05 -45.91 -13.38
N LEU A 274 -7.87 -46.51 -12.21
CA LEU A 274 -7.80 -47.95 -12.08
C LEU A 274 -9.13 -48.64 -12.41
N ILE A 275 -10.25 -48.10 -11.98
CA ILE A 275 -11.60 -48.62 -12.29
C ILE A 275 -11.83 -48.52 -13.79
N GLN A 276 -11.51 -47.41 -14.41
CA GLN A 276 -11.67 -47.23 -15.85
C GLN A 276 -10.82 -48.22 -16.65
N LYS A 277 -9.57 -48.42 -16.28
CA LYS A 277 -8.69 -49.44 -16.89
C LYS A 277 -9.22 -50.87 -16.68
N TRP A 278 -9.78 -51.16 -15.53
CA TRP A 278 -10.40 -52.46 -15.26
C TRP A 278 -11.66 -52.69 -16.11
N GLU A 279 -12.50 -51.66 -16.26
CA GLU A 279 -13.68 -51.74 -17.13
C GLU A 279 -13.31 -51.95 -18.59
N GLU A 280 -12.29 -51.22 -19.09
CA GLU A 280 -11.80 -51.37 -20.45
C GLU A 280 -11.26 -52.78 -20.72
N LYS A 281 -10.43 -53.28 -19.81
CA LYS A 281 -9.90 -54.64 -19.86
C LYS A 281 -10.98 -55.70 -19.76
N SER A 282 -11.98 -55.48 -18.92
CA SER A 282 -13.13 -56.38 -18.79
C SER A 282 -13.96 -56.39 -20.07
N ARG A 283 -14.20 -55.24 -20.71
CA ARG A 283 -14.91 -55.16 -22.00
C ARG A 283 -14.13 -55.88 -23.10
N GLU A 284 -12.82 -55.66 -23.16
CA GLU A 284 -11.92 -56.35 -24.12
C GLU A 284 -11.99 -57.88 -23.90
N PHE A 285 -11.89 -58.36 -22.66
CA PHE A 285 -12.01 -59.78 -22.34
C PHE A 285 -13.37 -60.38 -22.73
N ILE A 286 -14.48 -59.69 -22.39
CA ILE A 286 -15.85 -60.11 -22.76
C ILE A 286 -16.00 -60.09 -24.29
N GLY A 287 -15.48 -59.09 -24.97
CA GLY A 287 -15.48 -59.05 -26.46
C GLY A 287 -14.78 -60.24 -27.07
N ASN A 288 -13.55 -60.53 -26.65
CA ASN A 288 -12.77 -61.67 -27.11
C ASN A 288 -13.44 -63.01 -26.75
N PHE A 289 -14.06 -63.11 -25.59
CA PHE A 289 -14.80 -64.30 -25.20
C PHE A 289 -16.03 -64.52 -26.08
N LEU A 290 -16.81 -63.48 -26.36
CA LEU A 290 -17.99 -63.55 -27.22
C LEU A 290 -17.62 -63.83 -28.69
N GLU A 291 -16.49 -63.34 -29.18
CA GLU A 291 -15.98 -63.63 -30.49
C GLU A 291 -15.59 -65.13 -30.65
N LEU A 292 -15.01 -65.71 -29.60
CA LEU A 292 -14.63 -67.12 -29.61
C LEU A 292 -15.82 -68.06 -29.32
N PHE A 293 -16.65 -67.75 -28.32
CA PHE A 293 -17.68 -68.66 -27.78
C PHE A 293 -19.12 -68.16 -27.93
N GLY A 294 -19.30 -66.96 -28.54
CA GLY A 294 -20.63 -66.40 -28.77
C GLY A 294 -21.48 -67.17 -29.77
N PRO A 295 -22.76 -66.72 -29.98
CA PRO A 295 -23.69 -67.42 -30.90
C PRO A 295 -23.15 -67.58 -32.32
N ASP A 296 -22.29 -66.64 -32.73
CA ASP A 296 -21.67 -66.64 -34.05
C ASP A 296 -20.13 -66.86 -33.96
N GLY A 297 -19.62 -67.29 -32.83
CA GLY A 297 -18.22 -67.43 -32.54
C GLY A 297 -17.54 -68.59 -33.31
N ALA A 298 -16.21 -68.43 -33.52
CA ALA A 298 -15.38 -69.35 -34.31
C ALA A 298 -15.47 -70.82 -33.82
N TRP A 299 -15.68 -71.04 -32.51
CA TRP A 299 -15.89 -72.36 -31.97
C TRP A 299 -17.19 -73.03 -32.46
N LYS A 300 -18.30 -72.27 -32.56
CA LYS A 300 -19.53 -72.79 -33.08
C LYS A 300 -19.44 -73.11 -34.56
N GLN A 301 -18.77 -72.24 -35.31
CA GLN A 301 -18.52 -72.53 -36.73
C GLN A 301 -17.66 -73.78 -36.92
N MET A 302 -16.62 -73.93 -36.12
CA MET A 302 -15.73 -75.09 -36.16
C MET A 302 -16.48 -76.40 -35.74
N PHE A 303 -17.34 -76.33 -34.71
CA PHE A 303 -18.20 -77.45 -34.32
C PHE A 303 -19.25 -77.72 -35.34
N GLN A 304 -19.91 -76.77 -35.94
CA GLN A 304 -20.89 -76.94 -37.00
C GLN A 304 -20.25 -77.51 -38.28
N GLU A 305 -19.10 -77.04 -38.65
CA GLU A 305 -18.36 -77.64 -39.77
C GLU A 305 -17.97 -79.09 -39.50
N ARG A 306 -17.51 -79.41 -38.31
CA ARG A 306 -17.14 -80.74 -37.89
C ARG A 306 -18.32 -81.67 -37.75
N SER A 307 -19.44 -81.18 -37.20
CA SER A 307 -20.68 -81.95 -37.10
C SER A 307 -21.37 -82.11 -38.45
N SER A 308 -21.35 -81.13 -39.34
CA SER A 308 -21.88 -81.24 -40.69
C SER A 308 -21.07 -82.25 -41.53
N ARG A 309 -19.74 -82.23 -41.42
CA ARG A 309 -18.88 -83.23 -42.02
C ARG A 309 -19.14 -84.63 -41.47
N MET A 310 -19.46 -84.80 -40.15
CA MET A 310 -19.78 -86.02 -39.52
C MET A 310 -21.21 -86.55 -39.90
N LEU A 311 -22.18 -85.61 -39.99
CA LEU A 311 -23.55 -85.90 -40.44
C LEU A 311 -23.62 -86.22 -41.95
N GLN A 312 -22.79 -85.59 -42.80
CA GLN A 312 -22.67 -85.99 -44.20
C GLN A 312 -22.09 -87.40 -44.42
N ALA A 313 -21.29 -87.87 -43.47
CA ALA A 313 -20.73 -89.25 -43.50
C ALA A 313 -21.69 -90.31 -43.03
N LEU A 314 -22.81 -89.95 -42.38
CA LEU A 314 -23.77 -90.83 -41.76
C LEU A 314 -25.19 -90.84 -42.37
N SER A 315 -25.45 -90.11 -43.48
CA SER A 315 -26.79 -90.00 -44.09
C SER A 315 -27.10 -91.16 -45.04
N PRO A 316 -28.04 -92.05 -44.75
CA PRO A 316 -28.77 -92.78 -45.77
C PRO A 316 -29.91 -91.92 -46.32
N LYS A 317 -30.11 -92.05 -47.62
CA LYS A 317 -31.15 -91.43 -48.44
C LYS A 317 -32.55 -91.74 -47.95
N GLN A 318 -33.44 -90.78 -48.01
CA GLN A 318 -34.86 -90.75 -48.46
C GLN A 318 -35.75 -89.96 -47.47
N SER A 319 -36.36 -89.00 -47.95
CA SER A 319 -37.63 -88.66 -48.63
C SER A 319 -38.73 -88.06 -47.68
N PRO A 320 -39.64 -87.24 -48.22
CA PRO A 320 -40.22 -86.15 -47.46
C PRO A 320 -41.65 -86.45 -46.99
N VAL A 321 -42.08 -85.80 -45.90
CA VAL A 321 -43.52 -85.56 -45.61
C VAL A 321 -43.70 -84.41 -44.58
N LYS A 322 -44.41 -83.41 -45.03
CA LYS A 322 -45.50 -82.57 -44.44
C LYS A 322 -45.39 -82.02 -43.01
N LYS A 323 -45.53 -80.71 -42.95
CA LYS A 323 -46.44 -79.80 -42.24
C LYS A 323 -47.08 -80.23 -40.92
N GLU A 324 -47.00 -79.31 -39.98
CA GLU A 324 -47.96 -78.63 -39.07
C GLU A 324 -47.20 -78.17 -37.83
N GLY A 325 -47.14 -76.98 -37.41
CA GLY A 325 -48.13 -76.03 -37.02
C GLY A 325 -48.51 -76.20 -35.54
N LEU A 326 -47.93 -75.48 -34.63
CA LEU A 326 -48.68 -74.94 -33.48
C LEU A 326 -47.86 -73.94 -32.67
N LEU A 327 -48.37 -72.80 -32.59
CA LEU A 327 -48.53 -71.74 -31.58
C LEU A 327 -47.91 -71.96 -30.19
N SER A 328 -47.25 -70.80 -29.81
CA SER A 328 -47.43 -70.05 -28.57
C SER A 328 -46.95 -70.70 -27.22
N GLN A 329 -46.12 -70.03 -26.58
CA GLN A 329 -46.36 -69.24 -25.35
C GLN A 329 -45.01 -68.84 -24.68
N THR A 330 -44.88 -67.51 -24.53
CA THR A 330 -43.92 -66.94 -23.68
C THR A 330 -44.28 -67.05 -22.20
N PRO A 331 -43.37 -67.29 -21.29
CA PRO A 331 -43.57 -66.93 -19.89
C PRO A 331 -42.84 -65.61 -19.54
N LYS A 332 -43.59 -64.80 -18.85
CA LYS A 332 -43.20 -63.53 -18.23
C LYS A 332 -42.09 -63.71 -17.17
N ARG A 333 -41.12 -62.79 -17.20
CA ARG A 333 -40.22 -62.58 -16.08
C ARG A 333 -40.94 -61.97 -14.88
N PRO A 334 -40.63 -62.34 -13.62
CA PRO A 334 -41.07 -61.60 -12.43
C PRO A 334 -40.22 -60.35 -12.20
N GLY A 335 -40.90 -59.28 -11.82
CA GLY A 335 -40.26 -57.98 -11.49
C GLY A 335 -39.57 -58.03 -10.15
N VAL A 336 -38.45 -57.26 -10.09
CA VAL A 336 -37.73 -56.91 -8.86
C VAL A 336 -38.34 -55.63 -8.30
N PRO A 337 -38.66 -55.51 -7.02
CA PRO A 337 -39.25 -54.33 -6.43
C PRO A 337 -38.18 -53.26 -6.21
N ARG A 338 -38.50 -52.05 -6.63
CA ARG A 338 -37.76 -50.81 -6.35
C ARG A 338 -37.95 -50.44 -4.87
N GLY A 339 -36.85 -50.41 -4.09
CA GLY A 339 -36.86 -49.89 -2.74
C GLY A 339 -36.91 -48.35 -2.79
N GLU A 340 -37.93 -47.81 -2.15
CA GLU A 340 -38.02 -46.37 -1.83
C GLU A 340 -36.95 -46.00 -0.81
N VAL A 341 -36.11 -45.04 -1.17
CA VAL A 341 -35.26 -44.32 -0.22
C VAL A 341 -36.09 -43.17 0.34
N ARG A 342 -36.41 -43.26 1.62
CA ARG A 342 -37.03 -42.19 2.38
C ARG A 342 -36.01 -41.11 2.63
N ASP A 343 -36.28 -39.91 2.13
CA ASP A 343 -35.69 -38.64 2.57
C ASP A 343 -36.10 -38.37 4.02
N GLY A 344 -35.11 -38.37 4.92
CA GLY A 344 -35.24 -37.87 6.27
C GLY A 344 -34.69 -36.44 6.31
N GLY A 345 -35.53 -35.47 6.01
CA GLY A 345 -35.26 -34.06 6.29
C GLY A 345 -35.34 -33.82 7.79
N THR A 346 -34.24 -33.46 8.43
CA THR A 346 -34.24 -32.76 9.71
C THR A 346 -33.98 -31.29 9.47
N ASP A 347 -35.09 -30.60 9.52
CA ASP A 347 -35.19 -29.15 9.66
C ASP A 347 -34.69 -28.80 11.07
N SER A 348 -33.58 -28.05 11.15
CA SER A 348 -33.14 -27.32 12.35
C SER A 348 -32.98 -25.85 11.96
N THR A 349 -34.10 -25.18 12.01
CA THR A 349 -34.15 -23.71 12.08
C THR A 349 -33.57 -23.27 13.40
N GLU A 350 -32.33 -22.79 13.36
CA GLU A 350 -31.72 -22.02 14.43
C GLU A 350 -31.99 -20.53 14.14
N SER A 351 -32.93 -20.00 14.91
CA SER A 351 -33.33 -18.60 14.89
C SER A 351 -32.22 -17.75 15.52
N ASP A 352 -31.53 -16.95 14.71
CA ASP A 352 -30.71 -15.84 15.15
C ASP A 352 -31.60 -14.75 15.75
N GLU A 353 -31.69 -14.68 17.08
CA GLU A 353 -32.13 -13.49 17.76
C GLU A 353 -30.98 -12.47 17.85
N PRO A 354 -31.21 -11.20 17.50
CA PRO A 354 -30.20 -10.16 17.66
C PRO A 354 -30.06 -9.79 19.13
N VAL A 355 -28.85 -9.92 19.67
CA VAL A 355 -28.43 -9.45 20.99
C VAL A 355 -28.57 -7.92 21.03
N PRO A 356 -29.27 -7.33 22.01
CA PRO A 356 -29.40 -5.89 22.13
C PRO A 356 -28.05 -5.27 22.51
N SER A 357 -27.61 -4.31 21.73
CA SER A 357 -26.48 -3.42 22.02
C SER A 357 -26.75 -2.67 23.32
N ARG A 358 -25.95 -2.94 24.34
CA ARG A 358 -25.89 -2.08 25.53
C ARG A 358 -25.13 -0.81 25.14
N ASP A 359 -25.85 0.27 25.01
CA ASP A 359 -25.31 1.62 25.02
C ASP A 359 -24.64 1.87 26.39
N VAL A 360 -23.31 1.84 26.36
CA VAL A 360 -22.51 2.37 27.46
C VAL A 360 -22.33 3.86 27.18
N PRO A 361 -22.81 4.76 28.06
CA PRO A 361 -22.59 6.17 27.85
C PRO A 361 -21.11 6.49 27.99
N VAL A 362 -20.52 7.00 26.91
CA VAL A 362 -19.19 7.59 26.92
C VAL A 362 -19.24 8.86 27.77
N PRO A 363 -18.40 9.00 28.82
CA PRO A 363 -18.30 10.26 29.53
C PRO A 363 -17.72 11.30 28.57
N GLN A 364 -18.47 12.32 28.28
CA GLN A 364 -17.97 13.57 27.70
C GLN A 364 -16.94 14.15 28.66
N ALA A 365 -15.68 13.93 28.41
CA ALA A 365 -14.63 14.71 29.03
C ALA A 365 -14.75 16.12 28.46
N SER A 366 -15.26 17.02 29.24
CA SER A 366 -15.18 18.47 29.06
C SER A 366 -13.69 18.80 28.98
N ILE A 367 -13.20 19.03 27.77
CA ILE A 367 -11.90 19.66 27.58
C ILE A 367 -12.13 21.12 27.86
N GLN A 368 -11.94 21.49 29.12
CA GLN A 368 -11.65 22.86 29.49
C GLN A 368 -10.18 23.11 29.11
N HIS A 369 -10.01 24.02 28.19
CA HIS A 369 -8.90 24.88 27.78
C HIS A 369 -7.45 24.39 28.00
#